data_c80d2efda4478dad457a74944cb92c0c
#
_entry.id   c80d2efda4478dad457a74944cb92c0c
#
_cell.length_a   1.000
_cell.length_b   1.000
_cell.length_c   1.000
_cell.angle_alpha   90.00
_cell.angle_beta   90.00
_cell.angle_gamma   90.00
#
_symmetry.space_group_name_H-M   'P 1'
#
loop_
_entity.id
_entity.type
_entity.pdbx_description
1 polymer ?
#
loop_
_entity_poly.entity_id
_entity_poly.type
_entity_poly.pdbx_seq_one_letter_code
_entity_poly.pdbx_strand_id
1 'polypeptide(L)'
;MTYQVYTAGKIWHAPKFQALRSDGYGVNARWIDLDDDCDIVKNRKDLLWQICFEDVRDCDFVLLYCEDMSEEQRGALVEIGMAYGFDKPVYAVGTCKTIQPNKISDVAFTHYARFHWLPTADLQQGMDMAIAAHPRATEIMKEIA
;
A
#
# COMPACT_ATOMS: atom_id res chain seq x y z
N MET A 1 -13.69 13.25 6.80
CA MET A 1 -13.63 12.53 5.53
C MET A 1 -12.54 11.47 5.60
N THR A 2 -12.88 10.23 5.31
CA THR A 2 -11.95 9.11 5.39
C THR A 2 -11.16 8.98 4.09
N TYR A 3 -9.84 8.83 4.17
CA TYR A 3 -9.02 8.54 3.00
C TYR A 3 -9.32 7.13 2.48
N GLN A 4 -9.21 6.95 1.17
CA GLN A 4 -9.21 5.65 0.53
C GLN A 4 -7.77 5.15 0.47
N VAL A 5 -7.48 4.05 1.14
CA VAL A 5 -6.13 3.52 1.29
C VAL A 5 -6.02 2.17 0.61
N TYR A 6 -5.14 2.08 -0.38
CA TYR A 6 -4.80 0.78 -0.97
C TYR A 6 -3.73 0.12 -0.10
N THR A 7 -4.05 -1.05 0.43
CA THR A 7 -3.11 -1.82 1.25
C THR A 7 -2.39 -2.85 0.39
N ALA A 8 -1.07 -2.77 0.37
CA ALA A 8 -0.20 -3.67 -0.38
C ALA A 8 0.62 -4.53 0.59
N GLY A 9 0.72 -5.82 0.31
CA GLY A 9 1.46 -6.76 1.14
C GLY A 9 1.33 -8.18 0.63
N LYS A 10 1.67 -9.14 1.46
CA LYS A 10 1.52 -10.56 1.16
C LYS A 10 0.07 -10.98 1.38
N ILE A 11 -0.31 -12.06 0.70
CA ILE A 11 -1.69 -12.58 0.77
C ILE A 11 -2.11 -12.92 2.21
N TRP A 12 -1.18 -13.40 3.03
CA TRP A 12 -1.46 -13.72 4.43
C TRP A 12 -1.59 -12.50 5.34
N HIS A 13 -1.34 -11.29 4.82
CA HIS A 13 -1.61 -10.05 5.54
C HIS A 13 -3.09 -9.63 5.44
N ALA A 14 -3.87 -10.24 4.57
CA ALA A 14 -5.25 -9.86 4.32
C ALA A 14 -6.11 -9.75 5.60
N PRO A 15 -6.04 -10.68 6.57
CA PRO A 15 -6.81 -10.54 7.82
C PRO A 15 -6.47 -9.27 8.59
N LYS A 16 -5.21 -8.83 8.57
CA LYS A 16 -4.79 -7.60 9.25
C LYS A 16 -5.37 -6.36 8.57
N PHE A 17 -5.42 -6.36 7.24
CA PHE A 17 -6.03 -5.28 6.47
C PHE A 17 -7.54 -5.25 6.65
N GLN A 18 -8.18 -6.42 6.73
CA GLN A 18 -9.60 -6.53 7.04
C GLN A 18 -9.92 -5.97 8.44
N ALA A 19 -9.04 -6.21 9.41
CA ALA A 19 -9.19 -5.67 10.76
C ALA A 19 -9.12 -4.14 10.77
N LEU A 20 -8.21 -3.54 10.01
CA LEU A 20 -8.16 -2.08 9.85
C LEU A 20 -9.47 -1.54 9.28
N ARG A 21 -10.01 -2.19 8.25
CA ARG A 21 -11.28 -1.79 7.65
C ARG A 21 -12.41 -1.87 8.67
N SER A 22 -12.45 -2.93 9.47
CA SER A 22 -13.45 -3.10 10.52
C SER A 22 -13.34 -2.04 11.61
N ASP A 23 -12.14 -1.51 11.83
CA ASP A 23 -11.89 -0.43 12.78
C ASP A 23 -12.22 0.96 12.22
N GLY A 24 -12.72 1.04 10.99
CA GLY A 24 -13.20 2.29 10.40
C GLY A 24 -12.25 2.95 9.41
N TYR A 25 -11.08 2.36 9.14
CA TYR A 25 -10.18 2.88 8.12
C TYR A 25 -10.71 2.58 6.72
N GLY A 26 -10.50 3.49 5.77
CA GLY A 26 -10.99 3.38 4.41
C GLY A 26 -10.15 2.49 3.51
N VAL A 27 -9.98 1.23 3.87
CA VAL A 27 -9.24 0.27 3.07
C VAL A 27 -10.04 -0.09 1.82
N ASN A 28 -9.55 0.27 0.64
CA ASN A 28 -10.27 0.05 -0.62
C ASN A 28 -9.76 -1.16 -1.43
N ALA A 29 -8.73 -1.84 -0.97
CA ALA A 29 -8.13 -2.96 -1.68
C ALA A 29 -9.06 -4.19 -1.67
N ARG A 30 -9.68 -4.48 -2.79
CA ARG A 30 -10.61 -5.62 -2.91
C ARG A 30 -9.91 -6.97 -2.87
N TRP A 31 -8.61 -7.01 -3.19
CA TRP A 31 -7.87 -8.28 -3.19
C TRP A 31 -7.86 -8.96 -1.81
N ILE A 32 -7.99 -8.18 -0.73
CA ILE A 32 -7.96 -8.73 0.64
C ILE A 32 -9.16 -9.63 0.94
N ASP A 33 -10.23 -9.52 0.17
CA ASP A 33 -11.45 -10.32 0.33
C ASP A 33 -11.51 -11.52 -0.63
N LEU A 34 -10.51 -11.67 -1.51
CA LEU A 34 -10.47 -12.79 -2.43
C LEU A 34 -9.86 -14.01 -1.75
N ASP A 35 -10.60 -15.11 -1.81
CA ASP A 35 -10.14 -16.39 -1.29
C ASP A 35 -9.08 -16.98 -2.24
N ASP A 36 -8.04 -17.64 -1.69
CA ASP A 36 -7.02 -18.32 -2.48
C ASP A 36 -7.61 -19.36 -3.43
N ASP A 37 -8.77 -19.91 -3.08
CA ASP A 37 -9.46 -20.93 -3.87
C ASP A 37 -10.43 -20.34 -4.90
N CYS A 38 -10.64 -19.04 -4.94
CA CYS A 38 -11.57 -18.45 -5.89
C CYS A 38 -11.03 -18.46 -7.32
N ASP A 39 -11.93 -18.45 -8.29
CA ASP A 39 -11.58 -18.51 -9.71
C ASP A 39 -10.69 -17.36 -10.16
N ILE A 40 -10.90 -16.16 -9.63
CA ILE A 40 -10.09 -14.98 -9.96
C ILE A 40 -8.61 -15.21 -9.59
N VAL A 41 -8.36 -15.71 -8.38
CA VAL A 41 -6.99 -15.92 -7.90
C VAL A 41 -6.33 -17.10 -8.64
N LYS A 42 -7.07 -18.19 -8.90
CA LYS A 42 -6.52 -19.39 -9.54
C LYS A 42 -6.38 -19.29 -11.04
N ASN A 43 -7.40 -18.78 -11.73
CA ASN A 43 -7.55 -18.93 -13.18
C ASN A 43 -7.62 -17.60 -13.93
N ARG A 44 -7.90 -16.50 -13.26
CA ARG A 44 -8.11 -15.19 -13.89
C ARG A 44 -7.23 -14.14 -13.26
N LYS A 45 -5.91 -14.34 -13.34
CA LYS A 45 -4.93 -13.37 -12.83
C LYS A 45 -4.98 -12.05 -13.58
N ASP A 46 -5.47 -12.05 -14.80
CA ASP A 46 -5.77 -10.84 -15.55
C ASP A 46 -6.80 -9.97 -14.81
N LEU A 47 -7.88 -10.58 -14.32
CA LEU A 47 -8.88 -9.86 -13.52
C LEU A 47 -8.34 -9.44 -12.17
N LEU A 48 -7.53 -10.26 -11.53
CA LEU A 48 -6.89 -9.91 -10.26
C LEU A 48 -6.08 -8.63 -10.40
N TRP A 49 -5.22 -8.54 -11.42
CA TRP A 49 -4.42 -7.35 -11.66
C TRP A 49 -5.25 -6.15 -12.09
N GLN A 50 -6.33 -6.38 -12.85
CA GLN A 50 -7.28 -5.32 -13.20
C GLN A 50 -7.91 -4.70 -11.95
N ILE A 51 -8.33 -5.54 -11.00
CA ILE A 51 -8.89 -5.10 -9.71
C ILE A 51 -7.86 -4.28 -8.93
N CYS A 52 -6.63 -4.78 -8.81
CA CYS A 52 -5.56 -4.07 -8.12
C CYS A 52 -5.25 -2.72 -8.78
N PHE A 53 -5.17 -2.70 -10.11
CA PHE A 53 -4.92 -1.48 -10.87
C PHE A 53 -6.00 -0.42 -10.61
N GLU A 54 -7.27 -0.83 -10.65
CA GLU A 54 -8.39 0.08 -10.40
C GLU A 54 -8.37 0.64 -8.96
N ASP A 55 -8.07 -0.23 -8.00
CA ASP A 55 -8.06 0.18 -6.59
C ASP A 55 -6.89 1.11 -6.28
N VAL A 56 -5.73 0.91 -6.89
CA VAL A 56 -4.60 1.84 -6.77
C VAL A 56 -4.95 3.18 -7.42
N ARG A 57 -5.56 3.15 -8.60
CA ARG A 57 -6.01 4.38 -9.28
C ARG A 57 -6.96 5.20 -8.40
N ASP A 58 -7.86 4.53 -7.70
CA ASP A 58 -8.93 5.18 -6.96
C ASP A 58 -8.56 5.52 -5.50
N CYS A 59 -7.37 5.12 -5.03
CA CYS A 59 -6.93 5.41 -3.68
C CYS A 59 -6.36 6.83 -3.54
N ASP A 60 -6.28 7.29 -2.30
CA ASP A 60 -5.56 8.51 -1.97
C ASP A 60 -4.07 8.25 -1.79
N PHE A 61 -3.72 7.13 -1.19
CA PHE A 61 -2.33 6.68 -1.04
C PHE A 61 -2.27 5.16 -0.87
N VAL A 62 -1.07 4.62 -1.08
CA VAL A 62 -0.77 3.19 -0.86
C VAL A 62 -0.09 3.03 0.48
N LEU A 63 -0.56 2.10 1.29
CA LEU A 63 0.10 1.67 2.53
C LEU A 63 0.70 0.29 2.27
N LEU A 64 2.02 0.23 2.25
CA LEU A 64 2.78 -1.00 2.05
C LEU A 64 3.14 -1.59 3.41
N TYR A 65 2.84 -2.86 3.61
CA TYR A 65 3.14 -3.57 4.86
C TYR A 65 4.13 -4.69 4.62
N CYS A 66 5.28 -4.61 5.31
CA CYS A 66 6.29 -5.65 5.36
C CYS A 66 6.38 -6.14 6.81
N GLU A 67 6.19 -7.45 7.03
CA GLU A 67 6.15 -8.01 8.37
C GLU A 67 7.47 -8.67 8.77
N ASP A 68 8.16 -9.30 7.82
CA ASP A 68 9.30 -10.15 8.10
C ASP A 68 10.36 -10.00 7.01
N MET A 69 11.63 -10.01 7.41
CA MET A 69 12.76 -9.92 6.48
C MET A 69 12.88 -11.12 5.54
N SER A 70 12.21 -12.24 5.83
CA SER A 70 12.15 -13.39 4.93
C SER A 70 11.16 -13.21 3.77
N GLU A 71 10.28 -12.22 3.85
CA GLU A 71 9.27 -12.01 2.82
C GLU A 71 9.85 -11.43 1.54
N GLU A 72 9.37 -11.95 0.41
CA GLU A 72 9.61 -11.37 -0.91
C GLU A 72 8.28 -10.79 -1.43
N GLN A 73 8.27 -9.50 -1.70
CA GLN A 73 7.06 -8.79 -2.11
C GLN A 73 7.15 -8.29 -3.56
N ARG A 74 7.16 -9.22 -4.50
CA ARG A 74 7.26 -8.88 -5.93
C ARG A 74 6.02 -8.18 -6.46
N GLY A 75 4.84 -8.65 -6.04
CA GLY A 75 3.57 -8.01 -6.42
C GLY A 75 3.49 -6.57 -5.91
N ALA A 76 3.98 -6.32 -4.70
CA ALA A 76 4.00 -4.96 -4.14
C ALA A 76 4.87 -4.01 -4.97
N LEU A 77 5.96 -4.49 -5.58
CA LEU A 77 6.78 -3.67 -6.47
C LEU A 77 5.98 -3.15 -7.67
N VAL A 78 5.13 -4.01 -8.24
CA VAL A 78 4.25 -3.64 -9.36
C VAL A 78 3.24 -2.59 -8.91
N GLU A 79 2.65 -2.77 -7.74
CA GLU A 79 1.67 -1.84 -7.17
C GLU A 79 2.29 -0.48 -6.82
N ILE A 80 3.53 -0.46 -6.35
CA ILE A 80 4.30 0.77 -6.14
C ILE A 80 4.48 1.50 -7.47
N GLY A 81 4.85 0.78 -8.53
CA GLY A 81 4.96 1.36 -9.87
C GLY A 81 3.64 1.94 -10.38
N MET A 82 2.53 1.24 -10.15
CA MET A 82 1.19 1.76 -10.45
C MET A 82 0.90 3.05 -9.71
N ALA A 83 1.21 3.08 -8.41
CA ALA A 83 1.00 4.26 -7.56
C ALA A 83 1.78 5.46 -8.12
N TYR A 84 3.02 5.27 -8.50
CA TYR A 84 3.83 6.33 -9.11
C TYR A 84 3.23 6.82 -10.43
N GLY A 85 2.75 5.90 -11.25
CA GLY A 85 2.09 6.23 -12.52
C GLY A 85 0.82 7.06 -12.33
N PHE A 86 0.12 6.88 -11.23
CA PHE A 86 -1.08 7.64 -10.86
C PHE A 86 -0.77 8.84 -9.95
N ASP A 87 0.50 9.12 -9.71
CA ASP A 87 0.95 10.20 -8.82
C ASP A 87 0.43 10.03 -7.37
N LYS A 88 0.37 8.80 -6.90
CA LYS A 88 -0.04 8.48 -5.53
C LYS A 88 1.19 8.23 -4.66
N PRO A 89 1.23 8.78 -3.44
CA PRO A 89 2.32 8.48 -2.52
C PRO A 89 2.20 7.07 -1.96
N VAL A 90 3.35 6.50 -1.59
CA VAL A 90 3.46 5.20 -0.93
C VAL A 90 4.06 5.41 0.46
N TYR A 91 3.40 4.88 1.47
CA TYR A 91 3.91 4.85 2.84
C TYR A 91 4.24 3.42 3.22
N ALA A 92 5.46 3.18 3.66
CA ALA A 92 5.93 1.83 3.99
C ALA A 92 6.03 1.60 5.49
N VAL A 93 5.42 0.52 5.95
CA VAL A 93 5.44 0.03 7.34
C VAL A 93 6.28 -1.23 7.38
N GLY A 94 7.35 -1.22 8.17
CA GLY A 94 8.26 -2.35 8.28
C GLY A 94 9.14 -2.53 7.04
N THR A 95 9.96 -3.57 7.07
CA THR A 95 10.89 -3.92 5.99
C THR A 95 10.79 -5.40 5.68
N CYS A 96 11.19 -5.80 4.49
CA CYS A 96 11.29 -7.19 4.09
C CYS A 96 12.50 -7.40 3.18
N LYS A 97 12.74 -8.64 2.75
CA LYS A 97 13.89 -8.98 1.91
C LYS A 97 13.96 -8.16 0.63
N THR A 98 12.83 -7.87 0.02
CA THR A 98 12.74 -7.15 -1.24
C THR A 98 12.72 -5.63 -1.06
N ILE A 99 12.21 -5.15 0.08
CA ILE A 99 11.96 -3.72 0.33
C ILE A 99 12.57 -3.33 1.67
N GLN A 100 13.76 -2.72 1.60
CA GLN A 100 14.50 -2.27 2.78
C GLN A 100 15.40 -1.09 2.40
N PRO A 101 15.59 -0.12 3.31
CA PRO A 101 16.29 1.14 2.98
C PRO A 101 17.79 1.01 2.73
N ASN A 102 18.42 -0.08 3.23
CA ASN A 102 19.86 -0.24 3.18
C ASN A 102 20.36 -1.12 2.02
N LYS A 103 19.47 -1.54 1.14
CA LYS A 103 19.80 -2.41 0.03
C LYS A 103 19.99 -1.57 -1.24
N ILE A 104 21.23 -1.37 -1.65
CA ILE A 104 21.60 -0.39 -2.68
C ILE A 104 21.08 -0.76 -4.07
N SER A 105 21.08 -2.04 -4.43
CA SER A 105 20.80 -2.46 -5.81
C SER A 105 19.32 -2.61 -6.14
N ASP A 106 18.48 -2.87 -5.14
CA ASP A 106 17.10 -3.31 -5.39
C ASP A 106 16.06 -2.26 -5.03
N VAL A 107 16.47 -1.13 -4.49
CA VAL A 107 15.53 -0.16 -3.91
C VAL A 107 15.68 1.25 -4.45
N ALA A 108 16.23 1.39 -5.66
CA ALA A 108 16.33 2.71 -6.29
C ALA A 108 14.97 3.42 -6.36
N PHE A 109 13.89 2.68 -6.59
CA PHE A 109 12.55 3.24 -6.62
C PHE A 109 12.05 3.75 -5.26
N THR A 110 12.61 3.26 -4.13
CA THR A 110 12.23 3.76 -2.79
C THR A 110 12.87 5.12 -2.48
N HIS A 111 13.81 5.57 -3.29
CA HIS A 111 14.36 6.92 -3.19
C HIS A 111 13.53 7.96 -3.93
N TYR A 112 12.49 7.54 -4.64
CA TYR A 112 11.58 8.47 -5.29
C TYR A 112 10.82 9.30 -4.26
N ALA A 113 10.59 10.58 -4.56
CA ALA A 113 10.03 11.54 -3.63
C ALA A 113 8.64 11.17 -3.09
N ARG A 114 7.93 10.26 -3.76
CA ARG A 114 6.59 9.79 -3.35
C ARG A 114 6.63 8.54 -2.48
N PHE A 115 7.81 8.02 -2.15
CA PHE A 115 7.97 6.87 -1.27
C PHE A 115 8.42 7.36 0.11
N HIS A 116 7.68 7.01 1.14
CA HIS A 116 7.90 7.46 2.51
C HIS A 116 8.06 6.27 3.46
N TRP A 117 9.23 6.17 4.09
CA TRP A 117 9.46 5.20 5.15
C TRP A 117 8.82 5.71 6.44
N LEU A 118 7.92 4.92 7.05
CA LEU A 118 7.36 5.24 8.35
C LEU A 118 8.23 4.64 9.46
N PRO A 119 8.45 5.37 10.57
CA PRO A 119 9.33 4.89 11.65
C PRO A 119 8.58 3.92 12.59
N THR A 120 7.94 2.91 12.04
CA THR A 120 7.22 1.89 12.79
C THR A 120 7.12 0.60 11.99
N ALA A 121 7.04 -0.53 12.70
CA ALA A 121 6.73 -1.84 12.15
C ALA A 121 5.29 -2.27 12.48
N ASP A 122 4.57 -1.47 13.27
CA ASP A 122 3.18 -1.74 13.64
C ASP A 122 2.24 -1.19 12.57
N LEU A 123 1.38 -2.05 12.02
CA LEU A 123 0.51 -1.70 10.91
C LEU A 123 -0.49 -0.59 11.25
N GLN A 124 -1.17 -0.69 12.38
CA GLN A 124 -2.17 0.32 12.76
C GLN A 124 -1.50 1.67 13.06
N GLN A 125 -0.38 1.67 13.77
CA GLN A 125 0.39 2.88 14.01
C GLN A 125 0.86 3.50 12.70
N GLY A 126 1.31 2.67 11.76
CA GLY A 126 1.70 3.11 10.42
C GLY A 126 0.56 3.75 9.65
N MET A 127 -0.63 3.16 9.71
CA MET A 127 -1.83 3.73 9.10
C MET A 127 -2.12 5.12 9.67
N ASP A 128 -2.09 5.28 10.98
CA ASP A 128 -2.35 6.56 11.63
C ASP A 128 -1.29 7.61 11.25
N MET A 129 -0.03 7.20 11.19
CA MET A 129 1.07 8.08 10.75
C MET A 129 0.89 8.53 9.30
N ALA A 130 0.52 7.61 8.41
CA ALA A 130 0.30 7.93 7.00
C ALA A 130 -0.85 8.92 6.82
N ILE A 131 -1.96 8.71 7.52
CA ILE A 131 -3.11 9.62 7.50
C ILE A 131 -2.71 11.01 7.99
N ALA A 132 -1.91 11.08 9.06
CA ALA A 132 -1.46 12.36 9.61
C ALA A 132 -0.49 13.09 8.65
N ALA A 133 0.34 12.33 7.93
CA ALA A 133 1.35 12.88 7.03
C ALA A 133 0.78 13.26 5.65
N HIS A 134 -0.28 12.58 5.21
CA HIS A 134 -0.82 12.76 3.87
C HIS A 134 -1.57 14.09 3.76
N PRO A 135 -1.12 15.03 2.91
CA PRO A 135 -1.78 16.33 2.79
C PRO A 135 -3.10 16.21 2.04
N ARG A 136 -4.13 16.88 2.57
CA ARG A 136 -5.42 17.01 1.88
C ARG A 136 -5.34 18.17 0.90
N ALA A 137 -6.12 18.10 -0.17
CA ALA A 137 -6.16 19.14 -1.19
C ALA A 137 -6.46 20.52 -0.60
N THR A 138 -7.37 20.58 0.38
CA THR A 138 -7.72 21.82 1.07
C THR A 138 -6.55 22.43 1.85
N GLU A 139 -5.70 21.60 2.43
CA GLU A 139 -4.50 22.04 3.15
C GLU A 139 -3.44 22.56 2.20
N ILE A 140 -3.26 21.88 1.06
CA ILE A 140 -2.35 22.32 0.01
C ILE A 140 -2.78 23.69 -0.52
N MET A 141 -4.07 23.88 -0.77
CA MET A 141 -4.60 25.15 -1.25
C MET A 141 -4.40 26.29 -0.24
N LYS A 142 -4.47 25.99 1.06
CA LYS A 142 -4.19 26.98 2.11
C LYS A 142 -2.72 27.40 2.12
N GLU A 143 -1.80 26.46 1.86
CA GLU A 143 -0.37 26.76 1.79
C GLU A 143 -0.02 27.63 0.58
N ILE A 144 -0.73 27.46 -0.53
CA ILE A 144 -0.53 28.23 -1.75
C ILE A 144 -1.12 29.63 -1.64
N ALA A 145 -2.19 29.77 -0.89
CA ALA A 145 -2.87 31.05 -0.69
C ALA A 145 -2.15 31.89 0.37
#